data_12bd8b33030edf824f14ead52c55d82f
#
_entry.id   12bd8b33030edf824f14ead52c55d82f
#
_cell.length_a   1.000
_cell.length_b   1.000
_cell.length_c   1.000
_cell.angle_alpha   90.00
_cell.angle_beta   90.00
_cell.angle_gamma   90.00
#
_symmetry.space_group_name_H-M   'P 1'
#
loop_
_entity.id
_entity.type
_entity.pdbx_description
1 polymer ?
#
loop_
_entity_poly.entity_id
_entity_poly.type
_entity_poly.pdbx_seq_one_letter_code
_entity_poly.pdbx_strand_id
1 'polypeptide(L)'
;HFKPNVGWNEAVSDVIFVSETVRKEQTCPLFLLGHSMGSFLSRRAVQLRGELYDGFLISGTGGNPGLLGVIGHKVATIEMKLRGAKTKSPMLNFLSFGNFNSNFKPNRTKFDWLSSDNNQVDKYIADPLCGFICTTSFYRELFSGVLEVNKLEEYKKT
;
A
#
# COMPACT_ATOMS: atom_id res chain seq x y z
N HIS A 1 8.16 9.99 0.38
CA HIS A 1 7.15 10.41 1.37
C HIS A 1 5.88 10.81 0.63
N PHE A 2 4.75 10.23 0.99
CA PHE A 2 3.48 10.74 0.49
C PHE A 2 3.29 12.19 0.96
N LYS A 3 2.92 13.06 0.06
CA LYS A 3 2.52 14.42 0.42
C LYS A 3 1.23 14.37 1.23
N PRO A 4 1.08 15.19 2.26
CA PRO A 4 -0.16 15.25 3.01
C PRO A 4 -1.35 15.58 2.10
N ASN A 5 -2.42 14.83 2.23
CA ASN A 5 -3.72 14.97 1.53
C ASN A 5 -3.76 14.67 0.02
N VAL A 6 -2.63 14.38 -0.63
CA VAL A 6 -2.59 14.10 -2.08
C VAL A 6 -1.67 12.93 -2.46
N GLY A 7 -0.87 12.41 -1.51
CA GLY A 7 0.16 11.41 -1.81
C GLY A 7 -0.38 10.09 -2.35
N TRP A 8 -1.56 9.66 -1.93
CA TRP A 8 -2.23 8.50 -2.49
C TRP A 8 -2.61 8.73 -3.96
N ASN A 9 -3.29 9.83 -4.25
CA ASN A 9 -3.74 10.14 -5.60
C ASN A 9 -2.55 10.39 -6.55
N GLU A 10 -1.47 11.02 -6.07
CA GLU A 10 -0.23 11.17 -6.86
C GLU A 10 0.35 9.80 -7.22
N ALA A 11 0.44 8.87 -6.27
CA ALA A 11 0.95 7.52 -6.53
C ALA A 11 0.07 6.74 -7.54
N VAL A 12 -1.25 6.87 -7.44
CA VAL A 12 -2.18 6.28 -8.43
C VAL A 12 -1.99 6.92 -9.81
N SER A 13 -1.84 8.25 -9.86
CA SER A 13 -1.59 8.97 -11.12
C SER A 13 -0.26 8.56 -11.76
N ASP A 14 0.77 8.30 -10.96
CA ASP A 14 2.05 7.81 -11.46
C ASP A 14 1.91 6.41 -12.09
N VAL A 15 1.14 5.50 -11.46
CA VAL A 15 0.84 4.18 -12.04
C VAL A 15 0.13 4.33 -13.38
N ILE A 16 -0.89 5.19 -13.47
CA ILE A 16 -1.64 5.43 -14.71
C ILE A 16 -0.72 6.03 -15.77
N PHE A 17 0.07 7.04 -15.43
CA PHE A 17 0.99 7.70 -16.35
C PHE A 17 2.01 6.74 -16.96
N VAL A 18 2.62 5.87 -16.13
CA VAL A 18 3.54 4.84 -16.62
C VAL A 18 2.82 3.86 -17.55
N SER A 19 1.61 3.43 -17.18
CA SER A 19 0.79 2.52 -18.00
C SER A 19 0.42 3.13 -19.36
N GLU A 20 0.01 4.41 -19.38
CA GLU A 20 -0.26 5.15 -20.61
C GLU A 20 0.97 5.28 -21.50
N THR A 21 2.14 5.50 -20.88
CA THR A 21 3.40 5.58 -21.62
C THR A 21 3.73 4.24 -22.27
N VAL A 22 3.65 3.15 -21.51
CA VAL A 22 3.88 1.79 -22.06
C VAL A 22 2.89 1.47 -23.17
N ARG A 23 1.61 1.81 -23.03
CA ARG A 23 0.59 1.60 -24.06
C ARG A 23 0.87 2.33 -25.37
N LYS A 24 1.44 3.54 -25.30
CA LYS A 24 1.83 4.30 -26.48
C LYS A 24 3.03 3.68 -27.23
N GLU A 25 3.93 3.07 -26.48
CA GLU A 25 5.19 2.52 -27.02
C GLU A 25 5.08 1.07 -27.43
N GLN A 26 4.10 0.33 -26.88
CA GLN A 26 3.97 -1.12 -27.10
C GLN A 26 2.57 -1.49 -27.58
N THR A 27 2.50 -2.43 -28.51
CA THR A 27 1.25 -2.99 -29.07
C THR A 27 0.86 -4.33 -28.43
N CYS A 28 1.72 -4.90 -27.58
CA CYS A 28 1.45 -6.16 -26.90
C CYS A 28 0.45 -5.99 -25.75
N PRO A 29 -0.18 -7.09 -25.29
CA PRO A 29 -1.06 -7.05 -24.11
C PRO A 29 -0.33 -6.50 -22.87
N LEU A 30 -1.00 -5.59 -22.14
CA LEU A 30 -0.49 -4.96 -20.93
C LEU A 30 -1.17 -5.52 -19.68
N PHE A 31 -0.38 -6.12 -18.80
CA PHE A 31 -0.84 -6.64 -17.52
C PHE A 31 -0.25 -5.84 -16.38
N LEU A 32 -1.10 -5.48 -15.40
CA LEU A 32 -0.67 -4.76 -14.19
C LEU A 32 -0.58 -5.74 -13.00
N LEU A 33 0.59 -5.83 -12.37
CA LEU A 33 0.77 -6.61 -11.14
C LEU A 33 1.00 -5.69 -9.96
N GLY A 34 0.18 -5.85 -8.92
CA GLY A 34 0.31 -5.14 -7.66
C GLY A 34 0.43 -6.07 -6.47
N HIS A 35 1.45 -5.83 -5.61
CA HIS A 35 1.65 -6.58 -4.37
C HIS A 35 1.49 -5.69 -3.15
N SER A 36 0.81 -6.19 -2.10
CA SER A 36 0.60 -5.50 -0.82
C SER A 36 -0.02 -4.11 -1.04
N MET A 37 0.63 -3.00 -0.64
CA MET A 37 0.18 -1.64 -0.93
C MET A 37 0.00 -1.41 -2.43
N GLY A 38 0.89 -1.95 -3.27
CA GLY A 38 0.78 -1.89 -4.72
C GLY A 38 -0.50 -2.52 -5.26
N SER A 39 -1.06 -3.52 -4.57
CA SER A 39 -2.33 -4.12 -4.95
C SER A 39 -3.52 -3.14 -4.83
N PHE A 40 -3.51 -2.29 -3.81
CA PHE A 40 -4.53 -1.25 -3.66
C PHE A 40 -4.36 -0.14 -4.70
N LEU A 41 -3.11 0.28 -4.99
CA LEU A 41 -2.82 1.25 -6.05
C LEU A 41 -3.25 0.73 -7.42
N SER A 42 -2.94 -0.55 -7.72
CA SER A 42 -3.36 -1.20 -8.96
C SER A 42 -4.88 -1.28 -9.09
N ARG A 43 -5.58 -1.67 -8.02
CA ARG A 43 -7.04 -1.67 -7.99
C ARG A 43 -7.60 -0.28 -8.29
N ARG A 44 -7.03 0.77 -7.68
CA ARG A 44 -7.46 2.14 -7.95
C ARG A 44 -7.18 2.57 -9.38
N ALA A 45 -6.01 2.25 -9.92
CA ALA A 45 -5.68 2.53 -11.31
C ALA A 45 -6.66 1.86 -12.29
N VAL A 46 -6.99 0.58 -12.06
CA VAL A 46 -7.98 -0.17 -12.87
C VAL A 46 -9.40 0.42 -12.74
N GLN A 47 -9.81 0.83 -11.53
CA GLN A 47 -11.09 1.51 -11.32
C GLN A 47 -11.22 2.83 -12.09
N LEU A 48 -10.11 3.53 -12.29
CA LEU A 48 -10.09 4.82 -12.99
C LEU A 48 -9.84 4.69 -14.49
N ARG A 49 -9.00 3.73 -14.90
CA ARG A 49 -8.49 3.59 -16.26
C ARG A 49 -8.34 2.10 -16.64
N GLY A 50 -9.41 1.32 -16.41
CA GLY A 50 -9.43 -0.13 -16.69
C GLY A 50 -9.13 -0.46 -18.14
N GLU A 51 -9.51 0.41 -19.05
CA GLU A 51 -9.30 0.28 -20.49
C GLU A 51 -7.81 0.23 -20.91
N LEU A 52 -6.91 0.65 -20.03
CA LEU A 52 -5.47 0.56 -20.30
C LEU A 52 -4.92 -0.88 -20.21
N TYR A 53 -5.62 -1.76 -19.51
CA TYR A 53 -5.08 -3.07 -19.13
C TYR A 53 -5.85 -4.20 -19.78
N ASP A 54 -5.14 -5.21 -20.29
CA ASP A 54 -5.72 -6.47 -20.76
C ASP A 54 -5.99 -7.45 -19.61
N GLY A 55 -5.43 -7.16 -18.44
CA GLY A 55 -5.67 -7.88 -17.21
C GLY A 55 -4.83 -7.34 -16.06
N PHE A 56 -5.16 -7.75 -14.83
CA PHE A 56 -4.38 -7.38 -13.67
C PHE A 56 -4.31 -8.51 -12.64
N LEU A 57 -3.18 -8.55 -11.93
CA LEU A 57 -2.92 -9.51 -10.87
C LEU A 57 -2.74 -8.77 -9.56
N ILE A 58 -3.41 -9.21 -8.53
CA ILE A 58 -3.28 -8.65 -7.18
C ILE A 58 -2.79 -9.74 -6.22
N SER A 59 -1.74 -9.42 -5.49
CA SER A 59 -1.10 -10.32 -4.53
C SER A 59 -1.03 -9.66 -3.16
N GLY A 60 -1.34 -10.41 -2.10
CA GLY A 60 -1.31 -9.89 -0.73
C GLY A 60 -2.24 -8.69 -0.50
N THR A 61 -3.36 -8.64 -1.23
CA THR A 61 -4.36 -7.57 -1.08
C THR A 61 -5.26 -7.81 0.13
N GLY A 62 -5.88 -6.75 0.63
CA GLY A 62 -6.90 -6.82 1.67
C GLY A 62 -8.29 -6.44 1.15
N GLY A 63 -9.31 -6.96 1.81
CA GLY A 63 -10.70 -6.54 1.61
C GLY A 63 -11.04 -5.24 2.33
N ASN A 64 -12.34 -4.97 2.46
CA ASN A 64 -12.83 -3.79 3.20
C ASN A 64 -12.41 -3.88 4.68
N PRO A 65 -11.63 -2.91 5.17
CA PRO A 65 -11.17 -2.91 6.56
C PRO A 65 -12.27 -2.54 7.57
N GLY A 66 -13.48 -2.21 7.10
CA GLY A 66 -14.61 -1.88 7.94
C GLY A 66 -14.33 -0.74 8.92
N LEU A 67 -14.88 -0.86 10.14
CA LEU A 67 -14.74 0.14 11.18
C LEU A 67 -13.27 0.34 11.61
N LEU A 68 -12.46 -0.71 11.62
CA LEU A 68 -11.05 -0.62 11.98
C LEU A 68 -10.26 0.29 11.01
N GLY A 69 -10.56 0.24 9.72
CA GLY A 69 -9.95 1.15 8.75
C GLY A 69 -10.32 2.61 8.98
N VAL A 70 -11.59 2.86 9.33
CA VAL A 70 -12.08 4.23 9.67
C VAL A 70 -11.38 4.75 10.93
N ILE A 71 -11.28 3.92 11.96
CA ILE A 71 -10.58 4.27 13.21
C ILE A 71 -9.09 4.51 12.91
N GLY A 72 -8.43 3.63 12.17
CA GLY A 72 -7.04 3.79 11.76
C GLY A 72 -6.78 5.11 11.03
N HIS A 73 -7.65 5.46 10.08
CA HIS A 73 -7.58 6.74 9.38
C HIS A 73 -7.73 7.94 10.32
N LYS A 74 -8.69 7.90 11.26
CA LYS A 74 -8.89 8.97 12.26
C LYS A 74 -7.67 9.11 13.17
N VAL A 75 -7.15 8.01 13.71
CA VAL A 75 -5.96 7.99 14.56
C VAL A 75 -4.75 8.57 13.81
N ALA A 76 -4.50 8.13 12.58
CA ALA A 76 -3.43 8.66 11.76
C ALA A 76 -3.59 10.17 11.47
N THR A 77 -4.83 10.62 11.26
CA THR A 77 -5.13 12.05 11.05
C THR A 77 -4.84 12.89 12.30
N ILE A 78 -5.23 12.39 13.47
CA ILE A 78 -4.98 13.07 14.75
C ILE A 78 -3.48 13.12 15.01
N GLU A 79 -2.78 12.00 14.90
CA GLU A 79 -1.33 11.96 15.12
C GLU A 79 -0.59 12.89 14.14
N MET A 80 -1.00 12.92 12.88
CA MET A 80 -0.43 13.82 11.87
C MET A 80 -0.61 15.30 12.26
N LYS A 81 -1.79 15.68 12.77
CA LYS A 81 -2.06 17.05 13.23
C LYS A 81 -1.23 17.43 14.44
N LEU A 82 -1.06 16.53 15.40
CA LEU A 82 -0.36 16.79 16.66
C LEU A 82 1.16 16.75 16.51
N ARG A 83 1.70 15.83 15.70
CA ARG A 83 3.14 15.56 15.60
C ARG A 83 3.78 16.00 14.28
N GLY A 84 2.94 16.38 13.33
CA GLY A 84 3.39 16.77 11.99
C GLY A 84 3.42 15.63 10.97
N ALA A 85 3.17 15.97 9.70
CA ALA A 85 2.99 15.04 8.59
C ALA A 85 4.24 14.19 8.26
N LYS A 86 5.43 14.71 8.51
CA LYS A 86 6.72 14.05 8.22
C LYS A 86 7.26 13.22 9.38
N THR A 87 6.58 13.21 10.52
CA THR A 87 6.99 12.47 11.72
C THR A 87 6.79 10.97 11.48
N LYS A 88 7.79 10.16 11.75
CA LYS A 88 7.69 8.69 11.76
C LYS A 88 6.76 8.24 12.88
N SER A 89 5.88 7.27 12.62
CA SER A 89 4.93 6.77 13.61
C SER A 89 5.17 5.29 13.96
N PRO A 90 5.91 4.98 15.02
CA PRO A 90 6.05 3.62 15.52
C PRO A 90 4.69 3.02 15.94
N MET A 91 3.78 3.83 16.48
CA MET A 91 2.45 3.40 16.89
C MET A 91 1.62 2.90 15.69
N LEU A 92 1.51 3.70 14.63
CA LEU A 92 0.78 3.29 13.42
C LEU A 92 1.46 2.11 12.73
N ASN A 93 2.80 2.06 12.75
CA ASN A 93 3.55 0.92 12.26
C ASN A 93 3.18 -0.37 13.01
N PHE A 94 3.14 -0.32 14.34
CA PHE A 94 2.74 -1.46 15.17
C PHE A 94 1.29 -1.87 14.91
N LEU A 95 0.36 -0.92 14.84
CA LEU A 95 -1.06 -1.20 14.53
C LEU A 95 -1.25 -1.83 13.14
N SER A 96 -0.42 -1.47 12.16
CA SER A 96 -0.52 -1.98 10.79
C SER A 96 0.18 -3.32 10.59
N PHE A 97 1.34 -3.54 11.22
CA PHE A 97 2.23 -4.67 10.91
C PHE A 97 2.64 -5.48 12.13
N GLY A 98 2.33 -5.03 13.36
CA GLY A 98 2.85 -5.62 14.59
C GLY A 98 2.48 -7.09 14.80
N ASN A 99 1.35 -7.52 14.25
CA ASN A 99 0.88 -8.90 14.39
C ASN A 99 1.37 -9.85 13.29
N PHE A 100 2.02 -9.35 12.23
CA PHE A 100 2.39 -10.18 11.08
C PHE A 100 3.36 -11.31 11.45
N ASN A 101 4.25 -11.03 12.40
CA ASN A 101 5.25 -11.99 12.86
C ASN A 101 4.73 -12.98 13.94
N SER A 102 3.50 -12.82 14.42
CA SER A 102 2.97 -13.59 15.55
C SER A 102 2.83 -15.10 15.26
N ASN A 103 2.58 -15.44 13.99
CA ASN A 103 2.39 -16.82 13.54
C ASN A 103 3.71 -17.55 13.18
N PHE A 104 4.85 -16.86 13.26
CA PHE A 104 6.18 -17.36 12.85
C PHE A 104 7.10 -17.59 14.04
N LYS A 105 6.54 -17.86 15.22
CA LYS A 105 7.33 -18.15 16.44
C LYS A 105 7.97 -19.54 16.40
N PRO A 106 9.21 -19.71 16.94
CA PRO A 106 10.04 -18.66 17.55
C PRO A 106 10.63 -17.70 16.51
N ASN A 107 10.50 -16.39 16.78
CA ASN A 107 11.00 -15.39 15.84
C ASN A 107 12.53 -15.24 15.92
N ARG A 108 13.20 -15.26 14.80
CA ARG A 108 14.62 -14.92 14.65
C ARG A 108 14.81 -13.41 14.52
N THR A 109 13.92 -12.76 13.77
CA THR A 109 13.94 -11.33 13.49
C THR A 109 12.54 -10.71 13.62
N LYS A 110 12.42 -9.41 13.36
CA LYS A 110 11.11 -8.72 13.28
C LYS A 110 10.40 -8.94 11.94
N PHE A 111 11.04 -9.61 10.98
CA PHE A 111 10.61 -9.70 9.60
C PHE A 111 10.49 -11.13 9.06
N ASP A 112 10.46 -12.13 9.94
CA ASP A 112 10.38 -13.55 9.54
C ASP A 112 9.09 -13.88 8.79
N TRP A 113 8.05 -13.07 8.93
CA TRP A 113 6.79 -13.17 8.19
C TRP A 113 6.92 -12.90 6.67
N LEU A 114 8.05 -12.31 6.23
CA LEU A 114 8.26 -11.96 4.81
C LEU A 114 8.63 -13.16 3.95
N SER A 115 9.42 -14.10 4.50
CA SER A 115 9.88 -15.28 3.76
C SER A 115 10.28 -16.41 4.70
N SER A 116 10.12 -17.64 4.23
CA SER A 116 10.69 -18.83 4.88
C SER A 116 12.20 -18.98 4.63
N ASP A 117 12.75 -18.27 3.64
CA ASP A 117 14.18 -18.22 3.38
C ASP A 117 14.84 -17.11 4.20
N ASN A 118 15.65 -17.51 5.19
CA ASN A 118 16.37 -16.60 6.06
C ASN A 118 17.27 -15.61 5.28
N ASN A 119 17.87 -16.06 4.18
CA ASN A 119 18.74 -15.20 3.37
C ASN A 119 17.96 -14.04 2.74
N GLN A 120 16.69 -14.24 2.35
CA GLN A 120 15.84 -13.17 1.82
C GLN A 120 15.44 -12.20 2.92
N VAL A 121 15.13 -12.70 4.11
CA VAL A 121 14.85 -11.85 5.28
C VAL A 121 16.08 -11.00 5.63
N ASP A 122 17.27 -11.59 5.63
CA ASP A 122 18.51 -10.88 5.93
C ASP A 122 18.83 -9.81 4.87
N LYS A 123 18.61 -10.09 3.59
CA LYS A 123 18.72 -9.09 2.52
C LYS A 123 17.76 -7.92 2.73
N TYR A 124 16.49 -8.21 3.11
CA TYR A 124 15.52 -7.17 3.41
C TYR A 124 15.96 -6.28 4.59
N ILE A 125 16.53 -6.89 5.64
CA ILE A 125 17.01 -6.16 6.82
C ILE A 125 18.23 -5.30 6.48
N ALA A 126 19.10 -5.80 5.61
CA ALA A 126 20.32 -5.09 5.21
C ALA A 126 20.05 -3.94 4.22
N ASP A 127 18.91 -3.94 3.54
CA ASP A 127 18.56 -2.90 2.58
C ASP A 127 18.04 -1.63 3.30
N PRO A 128 18.72 -0.47 3.17
CA PRO A 128 18.28 0.78 3.80
C PRO A 128 16.94 1.32 3.27
N LEU A 129 16.47 0.82 2.13
CA LEU A 129 15.18 1.17 1.55
C LEU A 129 14.05 0.26 2.04
N CYS A 130 14.35 -0.74 2.87
CA CYS A 130 13.39 -1.68 3.44
C CYS A 130 13.24 -1.51 4.96
N GLY A 131 12.15 -2.00 5.52
CA GLY A 131 11.93 -2.09 6.98
C GLY A 131 11.85 -0.78 7.75
N PHE A 132 11.86 0.37 7.08
CA PHE A 132 11.77 1.67 7.75
C PHE A 132 10.35 1.97 8.23
N ILE A 133 10.26 2.76 9.30
CA ILE A 133 8.97 3.24 9.82
C ILE A 133 8.49 4.40 8.94
N CYS A 134 7.27 4.29 8.43
CA CYS A 134 6.64 5.30 7.61
C CYS A 134 6.16 6.52 8.43
N THR A 135 5.86 7.61 7.73
CA THR A 135 5.38 8.86 8.32
C THR A 135 3.89 8.80 8.64
N THR A 136 3.43 9.70 9.52
CA THR A 136 2.01 9.87 9.84
C THR A 136 1.18 10.17 8.60
N SER A 137 1.67 11.01 7.68
CA SER A 137 1.00 11.28 6.40
C SER A 137 0.89 10.03 5.53
N PHE A 138 1.91 9.18 5.50
CA PHE A 138 1.85 7.93 4.74
C PHE A 138 0.71 7.04 5.22
N TYR A 139 0.60 6.81 6.54
CA TYR A 139 -0.46 5.96 7.10
C TYR A 139 -1.85 6.54 6.86
N ARG A 140 -2.00 7.86 7.05
CA ARG A 140 -3.27 8.52 6.77
C ARG A 140 -3.71 8.33 5.32
N GLU A 141 -2.80 8.57 4.38
CA GLU A 141 -3.08 8.42 2.94
C GLU A 141 -3.35 6.95 2.55
N LEU A 142 -2.58 6.01 3.12
CA LEU A 142 -2.79 4.58 2.91
C LEU A 142 -4.19 4.14 3.39
N PHE A 143 -4.58 4.50 4.63
CA PHE A 143 -5.90 4.16 5.14
C PHE A 143 -7.02 4.81 4.32
N SER A 144 -6.84 6.06 3.89
CA SER A 144 -7.79 6.73 2.98
C SER A 144 -7.96 5.97 1.68
N GLY A 145 -6.85 5.58 1.04
CA GLY A 145 -6.85 4.84 -0.21
C GLY A 145 -7.46 3.45 -0.09
N VAL A 146 -7.12 2.71 0.98
CA VAL A 146 -7.72 1.38 1.23
C VAL A 146 -9.24 1.48 1.44
N LEU A 147 -9.70 2.50 2.15
CA LEU A 147 -11.15 2.73 2.30
C LEU A 147 -11.81 3.09 0.97
N GLU A 148 -11.14 3.90 0.14
CA GLU A 148 -11.64 4.32 -1.16
C GLU A 148 -11.80 3.15 -2.13
N VAL A 149 -10.77 2.34 -2.34
CA VAL A 149 -10.78 1.22 -3.30
C VAL A 149 -11.76 0.11 -2.91
N ASN A 150 -12.22 0.08 -1.66
CA ASN A 150 -13.19 -0.90 -1.16
C ASN A 150 -14.63 -0.37 -1.12
N LYS A 151 -14.93 0.82 -1.65
CA LYS A 151 -16.31 1.29 -1.81
C LYS A 151 -17.02 0.48 -2.88
N LEU A 152 -18.25 0.06 -2.61
CA LEU A 152 -19.03 -0.76 -3.54
C LEU A 152 -19.24 -0.06 -4.89
N GLU A 153 -19.38 1.27 -4.89
CA GLU A 153 -19.52 2.09 -6.09
C GLU A 153 -18.30 2.03 -7.01
N GLU A 154 -17.11 1.85 -6.43
CA GLU A 154 -15.86 1.77 -7.18
C GLU A 154 -15.67 0.38 -7.82
N TYR A 155 -16.20 -0.69 -7.21
CA TYR A 155 -16.19 -2.03 -7.82
C TYR A 155 -17.02 -2.14 -9.10
N LYS A 156 -18.06 -1.32 -9.25
CA LYS A 156 -18.91 -1.33 -10.44
C LYS A 156 -18.28 -0.66 -11.66
N LYS A 157 -17.09 -0.06 -11.49
CA LYS A 157 -16.35 0.62 -12.56
C LYS A 157 -15.32 -0.28 -13.23
N THR A 158 -15.13 -1.51 -12.71
CA THR A 158 -14.17 -2.51 -13.22
C THR A 158 -14.92 -3.66 -13.98
#